data_0742191d419d991376b25ed240e277e7
#
_entry.id   0742191d419d991376b25ed240e277e7
#
_cell.length_a   1.000
_cell.length_b   1.000
_cell.length_c   1.000
_cell.angle_alpha   90.00
_cell.angle_beta   90.00
_cell.angle_gamma   90.00
#
_symmetry.space_group_name_H-M   'P 1'
#
loop_
_entity.id
_entity.type
_entity.pdbx_description
1 polymer ?
#
loop_
_entity_poly.entity_id
_entity_poly.type
_entity_poly.pdbx_seq_one_letter_code
_entity_poly.pdbx_strand_id
1 'polypeptide(L)'
;MFLDSNGVNKLPNYLKNYVDVMFKYKGFNFLVEYVNTAAYNLQVTPLYVDGALLEPKEISEYLILGNAFNVQGGFLFKGDWSLDAKYGRSYYEFDNPNSLLRNYDSMGGGITKYFSNKAVKTQLMATYINFPDFSTQNQINVECLLQIKF
;
A
#
# COMPACT_ATOMS: atom_id res chain seq x y z
N MET A 1 -15.68 -13.59 -11.93
CA MET A 1 -17.05 -13.21 -12.32
C MET A 1 -17.95 -13.66 -11.17
N PHE A 2 -18.68 -12.76 -10.55
CA PHE A 2 -19.55 -13.10 -9.42
C PHE A 2 -20.94 -13.42 -9.92
N LEU A 3 -21.49 -14.55 -9.51
CA LEU A 3 -22.84 -14.98 -9.84
C LEU A 3 -23.70 -15.00 -8.57
N ASP A 4 -24.98 -14.70 -8.68
CA ASP A 4 -25.93 -14.94 -7.59
C ASP A 4 -26.40 -16.41 -7.57
N SER A 5 -27.23 -16.76 -6.59
CA SER A 5 -27.79 -18.11 -6.45
C SER A 5 -28.59 -18.60 -7.66
N ASN A 6 -28.94 -17.70 -8.57
CA ASN A 6 -29.70 -17.99 -9.80
C ASN A 6 -28.79 -18.01 -11.04
N GLY A 7 -27.46 -17.93 -10.86
CA GLY A 7 -26.51 -17.89 -11.97
C GLY A 7 -26.47 -16.56 -12.72
N VAL A 8 -27.06 -15.50 -12.17
CA VAL A 8 -27.06 -14.16 -12.78
C VAL A 8 -25.82 -13.40 -12.33
N ASN A 9 -25.14 -12.74 -13.26
CA ASN A 9 -24.01 -11.88 -12.94
C ASN A 9 -24.44 -10.78 -11.98
N LYS A 10 -23.84 -10.78 -10.79
CA LYS A 10 -23.95 -9.70 -9.82
C LYS A 10 -22.58 -9.14 -9.53
N LEU A 11 -22.48 -7.82 -9.64
CA LEU A 11 -21.30 -7.08 -9.22
C LEU A 11 -21.59 -6.47 -7.86
N PRO A 12 -20.69 -6.65 -6.86
CA PRO A 12 -20.81 -5.93 -5.60
C PRO A 12 -20.65 -4.43 -5.87
N ASN A 13 -21.33 -3.61 -5.07
CA ASN A 13 -21.10 -2.18 -5.07
C ASN A 13 -19.72 -1.92 -4.43
N TYR A 14 -18.78 -1.47 -5.23
CA TYR A 14 -17.41 -1.21 -4.82
C TYR A 14 -17.13 0.30 -4.82
N LEU A 15 -16.67 0.81 -3.70
CA LEU A 15 -16.27 2.20 -3.52
C LEU A 15 -14.79 2.26 -3.17
N LYS A 16 -14.03 3.04 -3.91
CA LYS A 16 -12.65 3.35 -3.60
C LYS A 16 -12.48 4.85 -3.45
N ASN A 17 -12.05 5.27 -2.27
CA ASN A 17 -11.66 6.64 -1.97
C ASN A 17 -10.15 6.73 -1.92
N TYR A 18 -9.60 7.73 -2.55
CA TYR A 18 -8.17 8.00 -2.58
C TYR A 18 -7.92 9.47 -2.29
N VAL A 19 -7.02 9.75 -1.36
CA VAL A 19 -6.60 11.12 -0.99
C VAL A 19 -5.10 11.15 -0.88
N ASP A 20 -4.47 12.08 -1.57
CA ASP A 20 -3.04 12.36 -1.45
C ASP A 20 -2.80 13.86 -1.26
N VAL A 21 -1.85 14.18 -0.41
CA VAL A 21 -1.43 15.55 -0.12
C VAL A 21 0.08 15.62 -0.13
N MET A 22 0.62 16.50 -0.97
CA MET A 22 2.05 16.76 -1.04
C MET A 22 2.37 18.19 -0.64
N PHE A 23 3.38 18.33 0.22
CA PHE A 23 3.91 19.62 0.64
C PHE A 23 5.42 19.68 0.42
N LYS A 24 5.90 20.80 -0.14
CA LYS A 24 7.33 21.08 -0.34
C LYS A 24 7.67 22.49 0.06
N TYR A 25 8.64 22.65 0.95
CA TYR A 25 9.07 23.97 1.40
C TYR A 25 10.52 23.96 1.90
N LYS A 26 11.36 24.83 1.34
CA LYS A 26 12.74 25.09 1.79
C LYS A 26 13.58 23.82 2.07
N GLY A 27 13.52 22.84 1.18
CA GLY A 27 14.22 21.57 1.33
C GLY A 27 13.44 20.47 2.03
N PHE A 28 12.37 20.79 2.74
CA PHE A 28 11.44 19.79 3.24
C PHE A 28 10.52 19.31 2.13
N ASN A 29 10.26 18.03 2.12
CA ASN A 29 9.17 17.41 1.38
C ASN A 29 8.36 16.53 2.33
N PHE A 30 7.07 16.47 2.10
CA PHE A 30 6.14 15.66 2.89
C PHE A 30 5.02 15.19 1.99
N LEU A 31 4.71 13.91 2.05
CA LEU A 31 3.63 13.25 1.30
C LEU A 31 2.80 12.44 2.28
N VAL A 32 1.49 12.58 2.20
CA VAL A 32 0.52 11.72 2.87
C VAL A 32 -0.41 11.16 1.82
N GLU A 33 -0.61 9.87 1.85
CA GLU A 33 -1.53 9.15 0.98
C GLU A 33 -2.46 8.31 1.86
N TYR A 34 -3.72 8.31 1.53
CA TYR A 34 -4.74 7.48 2.17
C TYR A 34 -5.62 6.84 1.12
N VAL A 35 -5.87 5.56 1.27
CA VAL A 35 -6.82 4.82 0.44
C VAL A 35 -7.78 4.06 1.34
N ASN A 36 -9.05 4.12 0.99
CA ASN A 36 -10.08 3.29 1.59
C ASN A 36 -10.86 2.60 0.48
N THR A 37 -11.05 1.32 0.61
CA THR A 37 -11.83 0.49 -0.29
C THR A 37 -12.89 -0.24 0.50
N ALA A 38 -14.14 -0.10 0.08
CA ALA A 38 -15.28 -0.76 0.70
C ALA A 38 -16.17 -1.40 -0.36
N ALA A 39 -16.76 -2.52 -0.03
CA ALA A 39 -17.80 -3.14 -0.85
C ALA A 39 -19.08 -3.25 -0.02
N TYR A 40 -20.17 -2.90 -0.64
CA TYR A 40 -21.49 -2.89 -0.01
C TYR A 40 -22.33 -4.04 -0.56
N ASN A 41 -23.26 -4.51 0.27
CA ASN A 41 -24.22 -5.59 -0.06
C ASN A 41 -23.59 -6.98 -0.25
N LEU A 42 -22.36 -7.20 0.21
CA LEU A 42 -21.71 -8.50 0.16
C LEU A 42 -22.39 -9.53 1.08
N GLN A 43 -22.90 -9.09 2.23
CA GLN A 43 -23.52 -9.95 3.25
C GLN A 43 -24.99 -10.32 2.91
N VAL A 44 -25.65 -9.52 2.11
CA VAL A 44 -27.10 -9.67 1.79
C VAL A 44 -27.32 -10.46 0.50
N THR A 45 -26.31 -10.51 -0.36
CA THR A 45 -26.41 -11.18 -1.65
C THR A 45 -25.43 -12.34 -1.69
N PRO A 46 -25.90 -13.59 -1.71
CA PRO A 46 -25.01 -14.72 -1.92
C PRO A 46 -24.29 -14.55 -3.27
N LEU A 47 -22.98 -14.55 -3.23
CA LEU A 47 -22.12 -14.46 -4.40
C LEU A 47 -21.57 -15.85 -4.69
N TYR A 48 -21.65 -16.25 -5.94
CA TYR A 48 -21.07 -17.50 -6.41
C TYR A 48 -19.92 -17.23 -7.36
N VAL A 49 -18.84 -17.99 -7.22
CA VAL A 49 -17.78 -18.10 -8.20
C VAL A 49 -17.63 -19.57 -8.53
N ASP A 50 -17.64 -19.90 -9.80
CA ASP A 50 -17.53 -21.27 -10.30
C ASP A 50 -18.53 -22.27 -9.66
N GLY A 51 -19.74 -21.77 -9.33
CA GLY A 51 -20.80 -22.58 -8.75
C GLY A 51 -20.73 -22.76 -7.23
N ALA A 52 -19.75 -22.18 -6.55
CA ALA A 52 -19.62 -22.18 -5.10
C ALA A 52 -20.07 -20.85 -4.49
N LEU A 53 -20.75 -20.91 -3.35
CA LEU A 53 -21.09 -19.72 -2.57
C LEU A 53 -19.81 -19.20 -1.87
N LEU A 54 -19.49 -17.94 -2.09
CA LEU A 54 -18.37 -17.30 -1.41
C LEU A 54 -18.81 -16.61 -0.12
N GLU A 55 -18.05 -16.81 0.93
CA GLU A 55 -18.14 -16.02 2.16
C GLU A 55 -17.50 -14.63 1.97
N PRO A 56 -17.85 -13.62 2.80
CA PRO A 56 -17.26 -12.28 2.71
C PRO A 56 -15.72 -12.28 2.76
N LYS A 57 -15.14 -13.20 3.52
CA LYS A 57 -13.70 -13.39 3.62
C LYS A 57 -13.05 -13.83 2.30
N GLU A 58 -13.69 -14.73 1.58
CA GLU A 58 -13.22 -15.20 0.27
C GLU A 58 -13.39 -14.12 -0.80
N ILE A 59 -14.44 -13.30 -0.70
CA ILE A 59 -14.66 -12.17 -1.59
C ILE A 59 -13.53 -11.15 -1.46
N SER A 60 -13.00 -10.94 -0.26
CA SER A 60 -11.89 -10.01 -0.03
C SER A 60 -10.58 -10.43 -0.70
N GLU A 61 -10.43 -11.70 -1.06
CA GLU A 61 -9.28 -12.18 -1.85
C GLU A 61 -9.34 -11.69 -3.30
N TYR A 62 -10.54 -11.48 -3.83
CA TYR A 62 -10.75 -10.96 -5.19
C TYR A 62 -10.88 -9.44 -5.22
N LEU A 63 -11.43 -8.86 -4.15
CA LEU A 63 -11.61 -7.43 -3.97
C LEU A 63 -10.78 -6.99 -2.78
N ILE A 64 -9.73 -6.21 -3.00
CA ILE A 64 -8.91 -5.65 -1.93
C ILE A 64 -9.76 -4.65 -1.15
N LEU A 65 -10.32 -5.08 -0.02
CA LEU A 65 -11.13 -4.27 0.88
C LEU A 65 -10.32 -3.89 2.11
N GLY A 66 -10.57 -2.67 2.60
CA GLY A 66 -9.88 -2.15 3.77
C GLY A 66 -9.30 -0.76 3.55
N ASN A 67 -8.32 -0.40 4.35
CA ASN A 67 -7.68 0.90 4.26
C ASN A 67 -6.16 0.79 4.35
N ALA A 68 -5.50 1.75 3.75
CA ALA A 68 -4.07 1.92 3.89
C ALA A 68 -3.73 3.41 3.95
N PHE A 69 -2.68 3.72 4.67
CA PHE A 69 -2.08 5.03 4.62
C PHE A 69 -0.56 4.93 4.49
N ASN A 70 0.02 5.96 3.87
CA ASN A 70 1.44 6.12 3.70
C ASN A 70 1.82 7.57 4.01
N VAL A 71 2.85 7.73 4.81
CA VAL A 71 3.43 9.03 5.14
C VAL A 71 4.90 8.99 4.82
N GLN A 72 5.37 9.95 4.04
CA GLN A 72 6.77 10.10 3.69
C GLN A 72 7.21 11.52 3.99
N GLY A 73 8.42 11.65 4.50
CA GLY A 73 9.04 12.94 4.74
C GLY A 73 10.51 12.91 4.41
N GLY A 74 11.04 14.02 3.93
CA GLY A 74 12.45 14.13 3.64
C GLY A 74 12.95 15.56 3.79
N PHE A 75 14.25 15.68 3.95
CA PHE A 75 14.94 16.96 4.01
C PHE A 75 16.19 16.97 3.13
N LEU A 76 16.23 17.93 2.24
CA LEU A 76 17.39 18.18 1.37
C LEU A 76 18.37 19.14 2.05
N PHE A 77 19.54 18.66 2.36
CA PHE A 77 20.65 19.44 2.95
C PHE A 77 21.44 20.19 1.89
N LYS A 78 22.24 21.15 2.35
CA LYS A 78 23.29 21.74 1.52
C LYS A 78 24.27 20.65 1.05
N GLY A 79 24.67 20.71 -0.20
CA GLY A 79 25.55 19.69 -0.79
C GLY A 79 24.79 18.53 -1.44
N ASP A 80 23.50 18.73 -1.75
CA ASP A 80 22.67 17.79 -2.53
C ASP A 80 22.51 16.38 -1.91
N TRP A 81 22.43 16.32 -0.59
CA TRP A 81 22.06 15.14 0.17
C TRP A 81 20.63 15.26 0.68
N SER A 82 19.85 14.20 0.61
CA SER A 82 18.54 14.10 1.26
C SER A 82 18.55 12.97 2.27
N LEU A 83 17.91 13.21 3.40
CA LEU A 83 17.52 12.19 4.36
C LEU A 83 16.02 12.01 4.27
N ASP A 84 15.57 10.78 4.07
CA ASP A 84 14.18 10.45 3.81
C ASP A 84 13.71 9.41 4.82
N ALA A 85 12.46 9.54 5.27
CA ALA A 85 11.80 8.56 6.13
C ALA A 85 10.40 8.28 5.60
N LYS A 86 9.92 7.06 5.79
CA LYS A 86 8.56 6.65 5.42
C LYS A 86 7.95 5.76 6.48
N TYR A 87 6.64 5.89 6.63
CA TYR A 87 5.83 4.97 7.41
C TYR A 87 4.55 4.65 6.63
N GLY A 88 4.18 3.40 6.58
CA GLY A 88 2.96 2.95 5.93
C GLY A 88 2.30 1.85 6.74
N ARG A 89 0.98 1.81 6.66
CA ARG A 89 0.16 0.77 7.27
C ARG A 89 -0.92 0.35 6.30
N SER A 90 -1.09 -0.95 6.14
CA SER A 90 -2.21 -1.55 5.42
C SER A 90 -3.05 -2.39 6.36
N TYR A 91 -4.34 -2.16 6.30
CA TYR A 91 -5.33 -2.89 7.08
C TYR A 91 -6.39 -3.44 6.14
N TYR A 92 -6.49 -4.76 6.08
CA TYR A 92 -7.48 -5.46 5.28
C TYR A 92 -8.73 -5.75 6.13
N GLU A 93 -9.91 -5.56 5.54
CA GLU A 93 -11.18 -5.75 6.22
C GLU A 93 -11.38 -7.20 6.65
N PHE A 94 -10.93 -8.14 5.81
CA PHE A 94 -11.00 -9.58 6.08
C PHE A 94 -9.59 -10.16 6.01
N ASP A 95 -8.98 -10.35 7.16
CA ASP A 95 -7.67 -10.97 7.25
C ASP A 95 -7.76 -12.48 7.00
N ASN A 96 -6.99 -12.96 6.03
CA ASN A 96 -6.91 -14.37 5.71
C ASN A 96 -5.45 -14.84 5.83
N PRO A 97 -5.13 -15.73 6.78
CA PRO A 97 -3.76 -16.18 7.00
C PRO A 97 -3.14 -16.90 5.80
N ASN A 98 -3.97 -17.41 4.88
CA ASN A 98 -3.51 -18.07 3.67
C ASN A 98 -3.38 -17.12 2.47
N SER A 99 -3.85 -15.87 2.61
CA SER A 99 -3.76 -14.86 1.57
C SER A 99 -2.40 -14.17 1.58
N LEU A 100 -1.96 -13.67 0.41
CA LEU A 100 -0.85 -12.72 0.31
C LEU A 100 -1.22 -11.34 0.82
N LEU A 101 -2.51 -11.07 0.97
CA LEU A 101 -3.06 -9.82 1.49
C LEU A 101 -3.12 -9.90 3.02
N ARG A 102 -2.18 -9.26 3.69
CA ARG A 102 -2.02 -9.29 5.15
C ARG A 102 -1.89 -7.90 5.70
N ASN A 103 -2.37 -7.73 6.92
CA ASN A 103 -2.12 -6.52 7.69
C ASN A 103 -0.61 -6.35 7.90
N TYR A 104 -0.09 -5.18 7.62
CA TYR A 104 1.30 -4.88 7.88
C TYR A 104 1.53 -3.42 8.22
N ASP A 105 2.55 -3.20 9.03
CA ASP A 105 3.18 -1.90 9.25
C ASP A 105 4.54 -1.88 8.56
N SER A 106 4.86 -0.80 7.91
CA SER A 106 6.18 -0.60 7.29
C SER A 106 6.79 0.69 7.76
N MET A 107 8.06 0.64 8.13
CA MET A 107 8.84 1.84 8.45
C MET A 107 10.19 1.77 7.74
N GLY A 108 10.61 2.88 7.18
CA GLY A 108 11.86 2.93 6.44
C GLY A 108 12.52 4.28 6.51
N GLY A 109 13.82 4.26 6.25
CA GLY A 109 14.63 5.44 6.12
C GLY A 109 15.71 5.25 5.08
N GLY A 110 16.13 6.34 4.49
CA GLY A 110 17.13 6.30 3.44
C GLY A 110 17.86 7.60 3.26
N ILE A 111 18.93 7.49 2.49
CA ILE A 111 19.70 8.64 2.07
C ILE A 111 19.76 8.71 0.56
N THR A 112 19.69 9.93 0.03
CA THR A 112 19.76 10.19 -1.40
C THR A 112 20.87 11.19 -1.67
N LYS A 113 21.69 10.91 -2.68
CA LYS A 113 22.68 11.86 -3.21
C LYS A 113 22.29 12.26 -4.62
N TYR A 114 22.25 13.56 -4.86
CA TYR A 114 22.05 14.14 -6.19
C TYR A 114 23.39 14.59 -6.77
N PHE A 115 23.59 14.38 -8.06
CA PHE A 115 24.78 14.75 -8.83
C PHE A 115 24.37 15.53 -10.08
N SER A 116 25.34 16.23 -10.68
CA SER A 116 25.22 16.89 -11.97
C SER A 116 23.91 17.70 -12.12
N ASN A 117 23.73 18.70 -11.26
CA ASN A 117 22.52 19.53 -11.23
C ASN A 117 21.22 18.73 -11.11
N LYS A 118 21.26 17.62 -10.36
CA LYS A 118 20.14 16.72 -10.11
C LYS A 118 19.72 15.87 -11.33
N ALA A 119 20.57 15.78 -12.35
CA ALA A 119 20.35 14.88 -13.48
C ALA A 119 20.59 13.40 -13.10
N VAL A 120 21.46 13.15 -12.12
CA VAL A 120 21.74 11.82 -11.61
C VAL A 120 21.43 11.77 -10.12
N LYS A 121 20.79 10.70 -9.68
CA LYS A 121 20.42 10.46 -8.28
C LYS A 121 20.77 9.03 -7.91
N THR A 122 21.45 8.86 -6.78
CA THR A 122 21.62 7.55 -6.12
C THR A 122 20.90 7.57 -4.78
N GLN A 123 20.13 6.54 -4.50
CA GLN A 123 19.36 6.40 -3.27
C GLN A 123 19.61 5.03 -2.64
N LEU A 124 19.85 5.02 -1.36
CA LEU A 124 19.89 3.82 -0.53
C LEU A 124 18.80 3.92 0.51
N MET A 125 17.92 2.91 0.59
CA MET A 125 16.79 2.87 1.50
C MET A 125 16.71 1.51 2.18
N ALA A 126 16.46 1.51 3.49
CA ALA A 126 16.11 0.32 4.25
C ALA A 126 14.67 0.44 4.76
N THR A 127 13.90 -0.63 4.64
CA THR A 127 12.51 -0.69 5.08
C THR A 127 12.30 -1.95 5.92
N TYR A 128 11.79 -1.78 7.12
CA TYR A 128 11.32 -2.86 7.97
C TYR A 128 9.81 -3.02 7.77
N ILE A 129 9.37 -4.25 7.55
CA ILE A 129 7.96 -4.61 7.40
C ILE A 129 7.62 -5.55 8.54
N ASN A 130 6.65 -5.14 9.34
CA ASN A 130 6.13 -5.89 10.48
C ASN A 130 4.74 -6.42 10.13
N PHE A 131 4.55 -7.71 10.34
CA PHE A 131 3.26 -8.38 10.23
C PHE A 131 2.75 -8.70 11.64
N PRO A 132 1.81 -7.90 12.21
CA PRO A 132 1.38 -8.04 13.59
C PRO A 132 0.89 -9.45 13.94
N ASP A 133 0.20 -10.08 12.99
CA ASP A 133 -0.40 -11.41 13.17
C ASP A 133 0.58 -12.56 12.86
N PHE A 134 1.77 -12.25 12.31
CA PHE A 134 2.76 -13.23 11.84
C PHE A 134 4.19 -12.74 12.09
N SER A 135 4.54 -12.50 13.34
CA SER A 135 5.84 -11.91 13.72
C SER A 135 7.07 -12.66 13.19
N THR A 136 6.95 -13.95 12.91
CA THR A 136 8.04 -14.78 12.30
C THR A 136 8.28 -14.46 10.82
N GLN A 137 7.43 -13.64 10.19
CA GLN A 137 7.51 -13.27 8.79
C GLN A 137 7.95 -11.82 8.57
N ASN A 138 8.35 -11.14 9.64
CA ASN A 138 8.89 -9.79 9.53
C ASN A 138 10.08 -9.74 8.57
N GLN A 139 10.16 -8.67 7.79
CA GLN A 139 11.12 -8.54 6.70
C GLN A 139 11.89 -7.23 6.80
N ILE A 140 13.13 -7.27 6.34
CA ILE A 140 13.94 -6.08 6.10
C ILE A 140 14.29 -6.06 4.62
N ASN A 141 13.86 -5.01 3.93
CA ASN A 141 14.19 -4.76 2.54
C ASN A 141 15.23 -3.65 2.45
N VAL A 142 16.30 -3.90 1.70
CA VAL A 142 17.30 -2.88 1.38
C VAL A 142 17.31 -2.67 -0.12
N GLU A 143 17.12 -1.43 -0.53
CA GLU A 143 17.00 -1.03 -1.94
C GLU A 143 18.09 -0.02 -2.28
N CYS A 144 18.76 -0.23 -3.42
CA CYS A 144 19.67 0.74 -4.01
C CYS A 144 19.14 1.14 -5.38
N LEU A 145 18.88 2.42 -5.57
CA LEU A 145 18.33 2.97 -6.81
C LEU A 145 19.34 3.95 -7.42
N LEU A 146 19.63 3.77 -8.71
CA LEU A 146 20.30 4.75 -9.56
C LEU A 146 19.28 5.27 -10.59
N GLN A 147 19.10 6.57 -10.63
CA GLN A 147 18.22 7.23 -11.60
C GLN A 147 19.00 8.26 -12.41
N ILE A 148 18.85 8.23 -13.73
CA ILE A 148 19.46 9.18 -14.66
C ILE A 148 18.31 9.85 -15.44
N LYS A 149 18.34 11.18 -15.47
CA LYS A 149 17.37 11.98 -16.23
C LYS A 149 18.12 12.58 -17.44
N PHE A 150 17.63 12.30 -18.62
CA PHE A 150 18.10 12.84 -19.89
C PHE A 150 17.32 14.09 -20.28
#